data_d586d0a5d5938e155f3f92e62bcabd85
#
_entry.id   d586d0a5d5938e155f3f92e62bcabd85
#
_cell.length_a   1.000
_cell.length_b   1.000
_cell.length_c   1.000
_cell.angle_alpha   90.00
_cell.angle_beta   90.00
_cell.angle_gamma   90.00
#
_symmetry.space_group_name_H-M   'P 1'
#
loop_
_entity.id
_entity.type
_entity.pdbx_description
1 polymer ?
#
loop_
_entity_poly.entity_id
_entity_poly.type
_entity_poly.pdbx_seq_one_letter_code
_entity_poly.pdbx_strand_id
1 'polypeptide(L)'
;SEIEILNKNNNFVMFEKNKWIRFNDLEIINKRNMDFTKILKFFLNCKYKWGGKSFDGIDCSALLQIFYKFNNKFFPRDTIDQIKIKKGTVQKKIFKKGDIIFWKGHVAICLNSKNLIHAYGPRKKVLIMPINKTIKIIEKTANLKVAKVVSI
;
A
#
# COMPACT_ATOMS: atom_id res chain seq x y z
N SER A 1 8.86 11.13 -2.06
CA SER A 1 9.53 12.40 -1.68
C SER A 1 9.45 13.34 -2.85
N GLU A 2 9.24 14.61 -2.59
CA GLU A 2 9.32 15.69 -3.57
C GLU A 2 10.77 16.18 -3.60
N ILE A 3 11.26 16.46 -4.79
CA ILE A 3 12.61 17.01 -5.00
C ILE A 3 12.52 18.20 -5.94
N GLU A 4 13.40 19.18 -5.73
CA GLU A 4 13.61 20.28 -6.65
C GLU A 4 14.73 19.91 -7.62
N ILE A 5 14.55 20.25 -8.91
CA ILE A 5 15.58 20.00 -9.92
C ILE A 5 16.51 21.20 -9.97
N LEU A 6 17.75 20.99 -9.54
CA LEU A 6 18.80 22.03 -9.52
C LEU A 6 19.56 22.11 -10.85
N ASN A 7 19.72 21.00 -11.55
CA ASN A 7 20.44 20.96 -12.83
C ASN A 7 20.01 19.75 -13.67
N LYS A 8 20.28 19.79 -14.97
CA LYS A 8 19.99 18.73 -15.92
C LYS A 8 21.24 18.36 -16.72
N ASN A 9 21.49 17.06 -16.87
CA ASN A 9 22.55 16.54 -17.74
C ASN A 9 22.05 15.26 -18.42
N ASN A 10 21.80 15.34 -19.73
CA ASN A 10 21.21 14.24 -20.52
C ASN A 10 19.93 13.67 -19.85
N ASN A 11 19.98 12.37 -19.50
CA ASN A 11 18.86 11.65 -18.89
C ASN A 11 18.86 11.73 -17.36
N PHE A 12 19.73 12.54 -16.75
CA PHE A 12 19.84 12.72 -15.31
C PHE A 12 19.51 14.14 -14.89
N VAL A 13 18.97 14.26 -13.67
CA VAL A 13 18.73 15.55 -13.02
C VAL A 13 19.39 15.54 -11.65
N MET A 14 19.99 16.67 -11.30
CA MET A 14 20.58 16.90 -9.99
C MET A 14 19.52 17.47 -9.06
N PHE A 15 19.31 16.85 -7.92
CA PHE A 15 18.35 17.28 -6.92
C PHE A 15 18.98 17.73 -5.59
N GLU A 16 20.25 17.47 -5.44
CA GLU A 16 21.11 17.94 -4.35
C GLU A 16 22.54 17.98 -4.88
N LYS A 17 23.43 18.77 -4.28
CA LYS A 17 24.83 18.89 -4.72
C LYS A 17 25.46 17.50 -4.88
N ASN A 18 25.90 17.20 -6.10
CA ASN A 18 26.49 15.93 -6.51
C ASN A 18 25.58 14.68 -6.40
N LYS A 19 24.25 14.86 -6.20
CA LYS A 19 23.29 13.76 -6.21
C LYS A 19 22.40 13.84 -7.44
N TRP A 20 22.43 12.78 -8.22
CA TRP A 20 21.75 12.68 -9.50
C TRP A 20 20.75 11.53 -9.50
N ILE A 21 19.62 11.71 -10.15
CA ILE A 21 18.59 10.69 -10.39
C ILE A 21 18.23 10.69 -11.87
N ARG A 22 17.82 9.55 -12.42
CA ARG A 22 17.34 9.49 -13.79
C ARG A 22 16.04 10.27 -13.92
N PHE A 23 15.93 11.07 -14.97
CA PHE A 23 14.71 11.87 -15.21
C PHE A 23 13.47 10.98 -15.36
N ASN A 24 13.62 9.79 -15.98
CA ASN A 24 12.52 8.83 -16.16
C ASN A 24 12.05 8.18 -14.84
N ASP A 25 12.82 8.28 -13.77
CA ASP A 25 12.42 7.79 -12.43
C ASP A 25 11.65 8.86 -11.63
N LEU A 26 11.43 10.03 -12.23
CA LEU A 26 10.69 11.14 -11.67
C LEU A 26 9.31 11.28 -12.32
N GLU A 27 8.36 11.73 -11.54
CA GLU A 27 7.04 12.12 -12.04
C GLU A 27 6.71 13.55 -11.64
N ILE A 28 6.19 14.32 -12.58
CA ILE A 28 5.81 15.71 -12.31
C ILE A 28 4.66 15.73 -11.32
N ILE A 29 4.77 16.53 -10.27
CA ILE A 29 3.82 16.62 -9.15
C ILE A 29 2.36 16.81 -9.63
N ASN A 30 2.16 17.54 -10.71
CA ASN A 30 0.83 17.80 -11.28
C ASN A 30 0.25 16.64 -12.11
N LYS A 31 1.04 15.59 -12.40
CA LYS A 31 0.61 14.39 -13.15
C LYS A 31 0.46 13.18 -12.21
N ARG A 32 -0.08 13.37 -11.02
CA ARG A 32 -0.30 12.27 -10.08
C ARG A 32 -1.21 11.22 -10.68
N ASN A 33 -0.65 10.05 -10.86
CA ASN A 33 -1.42 8.88 -11.28
C ASN A 33 -2.24 8.39 -10.09
N MET A 34 -3.55 8.64 -10.11
CA MET A 34 -4.47 8.21 -9.07
C MET A 34 -4.70 6.69 -9.03
N ASP A 35 -4.07 5.94 -9.93
CA ASP A 35 -4.16 4.48 -9.90
C ASP A 35 -3.26 3.87 -8.82
N PHE A 36 -3.82 3.76 -7.62
CA PHE A 36 -3.15 3.15 -6.47
C PHE A 36 -2.63 1.73 -6.77
N THR A 37 -3.19 1.02 -7.74
CA THR A 37 -2.74 -0.34 -8.05
C THR A 37 -1.34 -0.36 -8.62
N LYS A 38 -0.96 0.63 -9.41
CA LYS A 38 0.40 0.78 -9.93
C LYS A 38 1.38 1.01 -8.78
N ILE A 39 1.08 1.97 -7.90
CA ILE A 39 1.94 2.33 -6.76
C ILE A 39 2.16 1.12 -5.84
N LEU A 40 1.10 0.43 -5.47
CA LEU A 40 1.21 -0.73 -4.58
C LEU A 40 1.98 -1.89 -5.23
N LYS A 41 1.84 -2.07 -6.55
CA LYS A 41 2.56 -3.11 -7.29
C LYS A 41 4.07 -2.91 -7.35
N PHE A 42 4.60 -1.69 -7.20
CA PHE A 42 6.04 -1.47 -7.05
C PHE A 42 6.64 -2.19 -5.85
N PHE A 43 5.84 -2.46 -4.83
CA PHE A 43 6.26 -3.17 -3.63
C PHE A 43 6.10 -4.69 -3.71
N LEU A 44 5.65 -5.24 -4.84
CA LEU A 44 5.55 -6.71 -4.99
C LEU A 44 6.89 -7.38 -4.71
N ASN A 45 6.85 -8.45 -3.91
CA ASN A 45 7.99 -9.21 -3.43
C ASN A 45 8.94 -8.45 -2.47
N CYS A 46 8.70 -7.19 -2.13
CA CYS A 46 9.41 -6.55 -1.02
C CYS A 46 9.24 -7.38 0.25
N LYS A 47 10.30 -7.46 1.06
CA LYS A 47 10.28 -8.19 2.32
C LYS A 47 9.24 -7.61 3.28
N TYR A 48 8.52 -8.48 3.97
CA TYR A 48 7.75 -8.05 5.12
C TYR A 48 8.70 -7.70 6.27
N LYS A 49 8.54 -6.50 6.81
CA LYS A 49 9.27 -6.06 8.01
C LYS A 49 8.31 -5.28 8.89
N TRP A 50 8.09 -5.75 10.10
CA TRP A 50 7.29 -5.02 11.10
C TRP A 50 7.87 -3.61 11.31
N GLY A 51 7.04 -2.58 11.24
CA GLY A 51 7.48 -1.19 11.33
C GLY A 51 8.18 -0.65 10.07
N GLY A 52 8.42 -1.49 9.05
CA GLY A 52 9.07 -1.10 7.81
C GLY A 52 8.20 -0.19 6.95
N LYS A 53 8.87 0.73 6.20
CA LYS A 53 8.22 1.77 5.39
C LYS A 53 8.89 1.98 4.03
N SER A 54 9.82 1.11 3.64
CA SER A 54 10.63 1.25 2.43
C SER A 54 10.68 -0.04 1.61
N PHE A 55 11.42 -0.01 0.51
CA PHE A 55 11.70 -1.21 -0.30
C PHE A 55 12.59 -2.25 0.40
N ASP A 56 13.37 -1.85 1.44
CA ASP A 56 14.16 -2.77 2.26
C ASP A 56 13.30 -3.61 3.21
N GLY A 57 12.06 -3.18 3.41
CA GLY A 57 11.06 -3.89 4.17
C GLY A 57 9.86 -3.01 4.49
N ILE A 58 8.67 -3.59 4.38
CA ILE A 58 7.41 -2.90 4.56
C ILE A 58 6.40 -3.78 5.29
N ASP A 59 5.55 -3.16 6.12
CA ASP A 59 4.39 -3.84 6.71
C ASP A 59 3.07 -3.48 6.02
N CYS A 60 1.99 -4.10 6.46
CA CYS A 60 0.67 -3.99 5.82
C CYS A 60 0.09 -2.57 5.90
N SER A 61 0.23 -1.91 7.04
CA SER A 61 -0.29 -0.56 7.25
C SER A 61 0.54 0.50 6.52
N ALA A 62 1.86 0.33 6.45
CA ALA A 62 2.73 1.21 5.66
C ALA A 62 2.48 1.09 4.17
N LEU A 63 2.22 -0.12 3.66
CA LEU A 63 1.86 -0.31 2.25
C LEU A 63 0.60 0.50 1.88
N LEU A 64 -0.42 0.48 2.73
CA LEU A 64 -1.62 1.29 2.53
C LEU A 64 -1.33 2.78 2.70
N GLN A 65 -0.52 3.17 3.69
CA GLN A 65 -0.13 4.56 3.94
C GLN A 65 0.59 5.20 2.74
N ILE A 66 1.42 4.43 2.02
CA ILE A 66 2.13 4.90 0.82
C ILE A 66 1.15 5.43 -0.24
N PHE A 67 0.05 4.74 -0.49
CA PHE A 67 -0.96 5.21 -1.43
C PHE A 67 -1.52 6.59 -1.03
N TYR A 68 -1.89 6.76 0.25
CA TYR A 68 -2.42 8.03 0.72
C TYR A 68 -1.37 9.14 0.68
N LYS A 69 -0.13 8.85 1.09
CA LYS A 69 0.99 9.79 1.05
C LYS A 69 1.32 10.22 -0.38
N PHE A 70 1.29 9.29 -1.33
CA PHE A 70 1.49 9.61 -2.75
C PHE A 70 0.45 10.60 -3.29
N ASN A 71 -0.75 10.58 -2.73
CA ASN A 71 -1.83 11.50 -3.08
C ASN A 71 -1.90 12.73 -2.15
N ASN A 72 -0.84 13.06 -1.41
CA ASN A 72 -0.77 14.16 -0.43
C ASN A 72 -1.91 14.11 0.61
N LYS A 73 -2.34 12.90 0.98
CA LYS A 73 -3.34 12.70 2.01
C LYS A 73 -2.70 12.10 3.24
N PHE A 74 -3.02 12.66 4.39
CA PHE A 74 -2.66 12.04 5.66
C PHE A 74 -3.40 10.71 5.82
N PHE A 75 -2.68 9.71 6.31
CA PHE A 75 -3.25 8.44 6.74
C PHE A 75 -2.45 7.90 7.94
N PRO A 76 -3.08 7.41 9.00
CA PRO A 76 -2.38 6.94 10.18
C PRO A 76 -1.38 5.83 9.87
N ARG A 77 -0.39 5.70 10.77
CA ARG A 77 0.65 4.69 10.60
C ARG A 77 0.13 3.29 10.90
N ASP A 78 -0.65 3.13 11.94
CA ASP A 78 -1.01 1.83 12.47
C ASP A 78 -2.44 1.41 12.14
N THR A 79 -2.64 0.10 11.93
CA THR A 79 -3.95 -0.46 11.57
C THR A 79 -5.05 -0.13 12.56
N ILE A 80 -4.71 0.00 13.85
CA ILE A 80 -5.65 0.34 14.92
C ILE A 80 -6.27 1.73 14.74
N ASP A 81 -5.54 2.66 14.13
CA ASP A 81 -6.03 4.01 13.84
C ASP A 81 -6.57 4.10 12.42
N GLN A 82 -5.96 3.39 11.46
CA GLN A 82 -6.45 3.32 10.08
C GLN A 82 -7.91 2.83 10.00
N ILE A 83 -8.27 1.83 10.81
CA ILE A 83 -9.63 1.27 10.84
C ILE A 83 -10.70 2.26 11.33
N LYS A 84 -10.32 3.30 12.07
CA LYS A 84 -11.23 4.31 12.63
C LYS A 84 -11.62 5.39 11.63
N ILE A 85 -10.80 5.65 10.60
CA ILE A 85 -10.89 6.85 9.75
C ILE A 85 -12.18 6.92 8.93
N LYS A 86 -12.70 5.80 8.45
CA LYS A 86 -13.92 5.78 7.63
C LYS A 86 -14.95 4.83 8.19
N LYS A 87 -16.20 5.17 8.00
CA LYS A 87 -17.31 4.22 8.23
C LYS A 87 -17.17 3.05 7.24
N GLY A 88 -17.55 1.86 7.66
CA GLY A 88 -17.46 0.64 6.86
C GLY A 88 -18.42 -0.43 7.35
N THR A 89 -18.42 -1.56 6.69
CA THR A 89 -19.25 -2.72 7.06
C THR A 89 -18.37 -3.91 7.45
N VAL A 90 -18.87 -4.76 8.31
CA VAL A 90 -18.22 -6.03 8.68
C VAL A 90 -18.52 -7.12 7.65
N GLN A 91 -19.72 -7.10 7.09
CA GLN A 91 -20.20 -8.11 6.16
C GLN A 91 -20.27 -7.55 4.74
N LYS A 92 -19.31 -7.93 3.90
CA LYS A 92 -19.30 -7.60 2.49
C LYS A 92 -19.13 -8.87 1.65
N LYS A 93 -20.12 -9.18 0.81
CA LYS A 93 -20.11 -10.36 -0.06
C LYS A 93 -19.43 -10.10 -1.40
N ILE A 94 -19.57 -8.89 -1.93
CA ILE A 94 -19.04 -8.48 -3.24
C ILE A 94 -17.98 -7.39 -3.03
N PHE A 95 -16.75 -7.70 -3.36
CA PHE A 95 -15.63 -6.76 -3.28
C PHE A 95 -15.45 -6.03 -4.61
N LYS A 96 -14.87 -4.83 -4.53
CA LYS A 96 -14.51 -4.02 -5.69
C LYS A 96 -13.11 -3.42 -5.52
N LYS A 97 -12.55 -2.92 -6.61
CA LYS A 97 -11.28 -2.19 -6.58
C LYS A 97 -11.35 -1.04 -5.57
N GLY A 98 -10.35 -0.95 -4.69
CA GLY A 98 -10.27 0.06 -3.65
C GLY A 98 -10.94 -0.31 -2.31
N ASP A 99 -11.59 -1.47 -2.20
CA ASP A 99 -12.03 -1.93 -0.90
C ASP A 99 -10.81 -2.27 -0.02
N ILE A 100 -10.82 -1.76 1.20
CA ILE A 100 -9.81 -2.02 2.21
C ILE A 100 -10.40 -2.98 3.23
N ILE A 101 -9.76 -4.11 3.43
CA ILE A 101 -10.19 -5.13 4.39
C ILE A 101 -9.29 -5.06 5.61
N PHE A 102 -9.90 -4.87 6.78
CA PHE A 102 -9.22 -4.83 8.07
C PHE A 102 -9.49 -6.08 8.89
N TRP A 103 -8.45 -6.60 9.51
CA TRP A 103 -8.47 -7.54 10.62
C TRP A 103 -7.79 -6.89 11.82
N LYS A 104 -7.87 -7.50 12.99
CA LYS A 104 -7.10 -7.04 14.15
C LYS A 104 -5.60 -7.12 13.84
N GLY A 105 -4.94 -5.97 13.74
CA GLY A 105 -3.50 -5.89 13.45
C GLY A 105 -3.09 -6.15 12.01
N HIS A 106 -4.05 -6.28 11.07
CA HIS A 106 -3.73 -6.51 9.66
C HIS A 106 -4.65 -5.75 8.71
N VAL A 107 -4.13 -5.41 7.53
CA VAL A 107 -4.89 -4.72 6.48
C VAL A 107 -4.47 -5.18 5.10
N ALA A 108 -5.42 -5.21 4.17
CA ALA A 108 -5.22 -5.48 2.75
C ALA A 108 -6.09 -4.56 1.91
N ILE A 109 -5.68 -4.30 0.66
CA ILE A 109 -6.46 -3.51 -0.30
C ILE A 109 -6.82 -4.34 -1.53
N CYS A 110 -8.07 -4.28 -1.97
CA CYS A 110 -8.56 -4.99 -3.14
C CYS A 110 -8.11 -4.31 -4.43
N LEU A 111 -7.42 -5.05 -5.29
CA LEU A 111 -7.01 -4.59 -6.62
C LEU A 111 -8.17 -4.68 -7.62
N ASN A 112 -9.07 -5.61 -7.40
CA ASN A 112 -10.29 -5.84 -8.16
C ASN A 112 -11.27 -6.69 -7.31
N SER A 113 -12.33 -7.22 -7.92
CA SER A 113 -13.32 -8.06 -7.24
C SER A 113 -12.81 -9.45 -6.80
N LYS A 114 -11.66 -9.89 -7.29
CA LYS A 114 -11.12 -11.25 -7.05
C LYS A 114 -9.85 -11.24 -6.20
N ASN A 115 -9.00 -10.22 -6.34
CA ASN A 115 -7.66 -10.21 -5.78
C ASN A 115 -7.41 -8.97 -4.91
N LEU A 116 -6.66 -9.18 -3.84
CA LEU A 116 -6.13 -8.15 -2.96
C LEU A 116 -4.59 -8.16 -2.97
N ILE A 117 -3.98 -7.07 -2.51
CA ILE A 117 -2.56 -6.94 -2.23
C ILE A 117 -2.35 -6.61 -0.76
N HIS A 118 -1.36 -7.21 -0.14
CA HIS A 118 -0.96 -6.93 1.23
C HIS A 118 0.51 -7.29 1.49
N ALA A 119 1.13 -6.64 2.46
CA ALA A 119 2.36 -7.12 3.06
C ALA A 119 1.98 -8.16 4.11
N TYR A 120 2.33 -9.43 3.89
CA TYR A 120 1.83 -10.55 4.68
C TYR A 120 2.96 -11.24 5.46
N GLY A 121 2.94 -11.05 6.78
CA GLY A 121 3.97 -11.56 7.70
C GLY A 121 4.24 -13.06 7.56
N PRO A 122 3.21 -13.94 7.55
CA PRO A 122 3.41 -15.39 7.39
C PRO A 122 4.10 -15.80 6.08
N ARG A 123 3.98 -14.97 5.02
CA ARG A 123 4.68 -15.18 3.73
C ARG A 123 5.93 -14.32 3.59
N LYS A 124 6.28 -13.52 4.61
CA LYS A 124 7.48 -12.67 4.70
C LYS A 124 7.65 -11.68 3.53
N LYS A 125 6.57 -11.33 2.82
CA LYS A 125 6.64 -10.42 1.67
C LYS A 125 5.31 -9.78 1.30
N VAL A 126 5.36 -8.77 0.43
CA VAL A 126 4.22 -8.21 -0.28
C VAL A 126 3.81 -9.13 -1.41
N LEU A 127 2.53 -9.49 -1.48
CA LEU A 127 2.01 -10.37 -2.52
C LEU A 127 0.54 -10.08 -2.84
N ILE A 128 0.13 -10.57 -4.01
CA ILE A 128 -1.27 -10.56 -4.43
C ILE A 128 -1.86 -11.95 -4.12
N MET A 129 -3.06 -11.96 -3.54
CA MET A 129 -3.79 -13.19 -3.21
C MET A 129 -5.28 -13.05 -3.55
N PRO A 130 -5.96 -14.18 -3.85
CA PRO A 130 -7.43 -14.18 -3.97
C PRO A 130 -8.09 -13.80 -2.64
N ILE A 131 -9.08 -12.87 -2.69
CA ILE A 131 -9.72 -12.30 -1.51
C ILE A 131 -10.30 -13.38 -0.60
N ASN A 132 -11.19 -14.23 -1.13
CA ASN A 132 -11.88 -15.25 -0.34
C ASN A 132 -10.90 -16.29 0.26
N LYS A 133 -9.84 -16.64 -0.49
CA LYS A 133 -8.79 -17.53 0.02
C LYS A 133 -8.02 -16.88 1.16
N THR A 134 -7.70 -15.59 1.05
CA THR A 134 -6.98 -14.84 2.08
C THR A 134 -7.79 -14.74 3.37
N ILE A 135 -9.08 -14.41 3.26
CA ILE A 135 -9.99 -14.34 4.42
C ILE A 135 -10.01 -15.68 5.16
N LYS A 136 -10.23 -16.79 4.43
CA LYS A 136 -10.26 -18.14 5.01
C LYS A 136 -8.91 -18.54 5.64
N ILE A 137 -7.78 -18.21 5.00
CA ILE A 137 -6.44 -18.52 5.54
C ILE A 137 -6.23 -17.76 6.84
N ILE A 138 -6.48 -16.45 6.88
CA ILE A 138 -6.27 -15.62 8.07
C ILE A 138 -7.19 -16.09 9.21
N GLU A 139 -8.45 -16.41 8.92
CA GLU A 139 -9.37 -16.95 9.91
C GLU A 139 -8.87 -18.28 10.47
N LYS A 140 -8.44 -19.21 9.60
CA LYS A 140 -7.97 -20.54 10.02
C LYS A 140 -6.65 -20.50 10.78
N THR A 141 -5.67 -19.66 10.35
CA THR A 141 -4.30 -19.69 10.89
C THR A 141 -4.06 -18.74 12.05
N ALA A 142 -4.81 -17.64 12.11
CA ALA A 142 -4.66 -16.62 13.15
C ALA A 142 -5.92 -16.42 14.01
N ASN A 143 -7.00 -17.12 13.72
CA ASN A 143 -8.31 -16.96 14.37
C ASN A 143 -8.84 -15.52 14.29
N LEU A 144 -8.59 -14.83 13.17
CA LEU A 144 -8.97 -13.46 12.96
C LEU A 144 -10.07 -13.35 11.89
N LYS A 145 -11.25 -12.92 12.31
CA LYS A 145 -12.34 -12.55 11.40
C LYS A 145 -12.14 -11.16 10.83
N VAL A 146 -12.74 -10.90 9.67
CA VAL A 146 -12.79 -9.55 9.09
C VAL A 146 -13.45 -8.62 10.09
N ALA A 147 -12.72 -7.59 10.51
CA ALA A 147 -13.21 -6.61 11.47
C ALA A 147 -13.97 -5.48 10.79
N LYS A 148 -13.55 -5.08 9.57
CA LYS A 148 -14.18 -3.99 8.82
C LYS A 148 -13.77 -4.01 7.35
N VAL A 149 -14.69 -3.62 6.48
CA VAL A 149 -14.41 -3.32 5.07
C VAL A 149 -14.81 -1.87 4.79
N VAL A 150 -13.89 -1.12 4.18
CA VAL A 150 -14.06 0.30 3.85
C VAL A 150 -13.81 0.48 2.35
N SER A 151 -14.59 1.30 1.67
CA SER A 151 -14.33 1.69 0.27
C SER A 151 -13.61 3.05 0.23
N ILE A 152 -12.59 3.18 -0.68
CA ILE A 152 -11.89 4.44 -0.97
C ILE A 152 -12.48 5.15 -2.18
#